data_100548dbd37ca157ba92fe8d1bf53de4
#
_entry.id   100548dbd37ca157ba92fe8d1bf53de4
#
_cell.length_a   1.000
_cell.length_b   1.000
_cell.length_c   1.000
_cell.angle_alpha   90.00
_cell.angle_beta   90.00
_cell.angle_gamma   90.00
#
_symmetry.space_group_name_H-M   'P 1'
#
loop_
_entity.id
_entity.type
_entity.pdbx_description
1 polymer ?
#
loop_
_entity_poly.entity_id
_entity_poly.type
_entity_poly.pdbx_seq_one_letter_code
_entity_poly.pdbx_strand_id
1 'polypeptide(L)'
;MEFIQGLLNDKKKIVIFAFVFVILIVAGVFLYKYINSHKTSSSQYKENNDIASSSSNSQVGPKSATLYFFYTTWCPYSLAAIPEWEKIVDKYSENSVNGYNINFIDVDCTKETVEIENMINKYNIEGYPTIKMIKDDQVIEFDAKAKFENIEKFLVTVL
;
A
#
# COMPACT_ATOMS: atom_id res chain seq x y z
N MET A 1 20.59 44.69 -8.73
CA MET A 1 21.74 43.91 -8.17
C MET A 1 22.23 44.40 -6.81
N GLU A 2 21.95 45.64 -6.40
CA GLU A 2 22.40 46.22 -5.13
C GLU A 2 21.70 45.69 -3.88
N PHE A 3 20.45 45.20 -4.00
CA PHE A 3 19.69 44.70 -2.86
C PHE A 3 20.27 43.39 -2.27
N ILE A 4 20.89 42.57 -3.11
CA ILE A 4 21.47 41.28 -2.70
C ILE A 4 22.84 41.49 -2.00
N GLN A 5 23.60 42.52 -2.38
CA GLN A 5 24.89 42.79 -1.76
C GLN A 5 24.77 43.39 -0.34
N GLY A 6 23.70 44.14 -0.05
CA GLY A 6 23.41 44.62 1.30
C GLY A 6 23.04 43.54 2.30
N LEU A 7 22.42 42.43 1.81
CA LEU A 7 22.05 41.29 2.64
C LEU A 7 23.25 40.43 3.07
N LEU A 8 24.28 40.38 2.25
CA LEU A 8 25.49 39.57 2.48
C LEU A 8 26.49 40.16 3.49
N ASN A 9 26.36 41.43 3.79
CA ASN A 9 27.35 42.13 4.65
C ASN A 9 27.04 42.05 6.15
N ASP A 10 25.92 41.41 6.53
CA ASP A 10 25.55 41.22 7.94
C ASP A 10 25.64 39.72 8.30
N LYS A 11 26.75 39.35 8.96
CA LYS A 11 27.05 37.97 9.35
C LYS A 11 25.87 37.27 10.06
N LYS A 12 25.07 38.02 10.83
CA LYS A 12 23.89 37.49 11.52
C LYS A 12 22.78 37.13 10.55
N LYS A 13 22.57 37.92 9.50
CA LYS A 13 21.55 37.65 8.47
C LYS A 13 21.93 36.44 7.62
N ILE A 14 23.21 36.28 7.28
CA ILE A 14 23.72 35.12 6.54
C ILE A 14 23.46 33.83 7.33
N VAL A 15 23.70 33.83 8.63
CA VAL A 15 23.45 32.68 9.50
C VAL A 15 21.94 32.34 9.53
N ILE A 16 21.10 33.36 9.64
CA ILE A 16 19.63 33.16 9.64
C ILE A 16 19.15 32.56 8.29
N PHE A 17 19.64 33.08 7.16
CA PHE A 17 19.32 32.55 5.84
C PHE A 17 19.80 31.11 5.67
N ALA A 18 20.99 30.77 6.15
CA ALA A 18 21.49 29.40 6.13
C ALA A 18 20.60 28.45 6.95
N PHE A 19 20.16 28.89 8.14
CA PHE A 19 19.23 28.11 8.98
C PHE A 19 17.87 27.89 8.31
N VAL A 20 17.29 28.95 7.73
CA VAL A 20 16.01 28.84 6.99
C VAL A 20 16.14 27.90 5.79
N PHE A 21 17.26 27.97 5.07
CA PHE A 21 17.53 27.09 3.94
C PHE A 21 17.64 25.61 4.33
N VAL A 22 18.31 25.33 5.45
CA VAL A 22 18.40 23.96 6.01
C VAL A 22 17.01 23.44 6.42
N ILE A 23 16.19 24.28 7.07
CA ILE A 23 14.82 23.92 7.45
C ILE A 23 13.97 23.60 6.22
N LEU A 24 14.10 24.40 5.14
CA LEU A 24 13.37 24.14 3.89
C LEU A 24 13.80 22.85 3.20
N ILE A 25 15.11 22.52 3.25
CA ILE A 25 15.61 21.24 2.71
C ILE A 25 15.05 20.07 3.53
N VAL A 26 15.08 20.14 4.86
CA VAL A 26 14.55 19.09 5.73
C VAL A 26 13.05 18.92 5.53
N ALA A 27 12.30 20.03 5.46
CA ALA A 27 10.87 20.01 5.17
C ALA A 27 10.58 19.43 3.77
N GLY A 28 11.37 19.77 2.76
CA GLY A 28 11.27 19.24 1.41
C GLY A 28 11.52 17.73 1.34
N VAL A 29 12.55 17.25 2.04
CA VAL A 29 12.84 15.80 2.14
C VAL A 29 11.74 15.06 2.89
N PHE A 30 11.20 15.67 3.96
CA PHE A 30 10.09 15.09 4.72
C PHE A 30 8.81 15.03 3.87
N LEU A 31 8.48 16.12 3.16
CA LEU A 31 7.37 16.15 2.21
C LEU A 31 7.56 15.16 1.06
N TYR A 32 8.76 15.05 0.51
CA TYR A 32 9.07 14.08 -0.53
C TYR A 32 8.89 12.64 -0.05
N LYS A 33 9.38 12.32 1.15
CA LYS A 33 9.16 10.99 1.77
C LYS A 33 7.68 10.76 2.06
N TYR A 34 6.96 11.77 2.57
CA TYR A 34 5.54 11.69 2.85
C TYR A 34 4.72 11.43 1.58
N ILE A 35 4.96 12.19 0.51
CA ILE A 35 4.27 12.03 -0.79
C ILE A 35 4.66 10.71 -1.46
N ASN A 36 5.90 10.27 -1.33
CA ASN A 36 6.36 9.03 -1.96
C ASN A 36 5.92 7.78 -1.17
N SER A 37 5.69 7.93 0.14
CA SER A 37 5.07 6.89 0.99
C SER A 37 3.57 6.73 0.70
N HIS A 38 2.93 7.76 0.12
CA HIS A 38 1.52 7.74 -0.29
C HIS A 38 1.31 7.63 -1.81
N LYS A 39 2.37 7.35 -2.57
CA LYS A 39 2.16 6.89 -3.94
C LYS A 39 1.66 5.45 -3.88
N THR A 40 0.38 5.31 -3.64
CA THR A 40 -0.39 4.14 -4.05
C THR A 40 -0.01 3.88 -5.50
N SER A 41 0.65 2.76 -5.72
CA SER A 41 0.94 2.27 -7.05
C SER A 41 -0.41 2.03 -7.72
N SER A 42 -0.87 3.00 -8.51
CA SER A 42 -1.92 2.74 -9.47
C SER A 42 -1.30 1.83 -10.53
N SER A 43 -1.29 0.54 -10.26
CA SER A 43 -1.02 -0.44 -11.30
C SER A 43 -2.14 -0.33 -12.31
N GLN A 44 -1.81 0.29 -13.42
CA GLN A 44 -2.63 0.33 -14.62
C GLN A 44 -2.93 -1.12 -15.00
N TYR A 45 -4.15 -1.57 -14.74
CA TYR A 45 -4.67 -2.86 -15.19
C TYR A 45 -4.61 -2.88 -16.72
N LYS A 46 -3.64 -3.59 -17.25
CA LYS A 46 -3.55 -3.91 -18.66
C LYS A 46 -4.26 -5.26 -18.83
N GLU A 47 -5.45 -5.22 -19.39
CA GLU A 47 -6.21 -6.39 -19.79
C GLU A 47 -5.38 -7.21 -20.78
N ASN A 48 -4.84 -8.35 -20.35
CA ASN A 48 -4.20 -9.31 -21.23
C ASN A 48 -5.30 -10.21 -21.84
N ASN A 49 -5.70 -9.87 -23.05
CA ASN A 49 -6.41 -10.78 -23.94
C ASN A 49 -5.39 -11.69 -24.64
N ASP A 50 -4.96 -12.75 -23.95
CA ASP A 50 -4.31 -13.89 -24.60
C ASP A 50 -4.71 -15.17 -23.88
N ILE A 51 -5.91 -15.65 -24.21
CA ILE A 51 -6.24 -17.06 -24.04
C ILE A 51 -5.78 -17.75 -25.32
N ALA A 52 -4.59 -18.29 -25.30
CA ALA A 52 -4.15 -19.28 -26.27
C ALA A 52 -3.63 -20.51 -25.52
N SER A 53 -4.34 -21.56 -25.75
CA SER A 53 -4.19 -22.95 -25.35
C SER A 53 -2.77 -23.50 -25.29
N SER A 54 -2.58 -24.36 -24.28
CA SER A 54 -1.73 -25.58 -24.28
C SER A 54 -0.24 -25.45 -24.47
N SER A 55 0.49 -25.75 -23.44
CA SER A 55 1.46 -26.87 -23.43
C SER A 55 2.29 -26.84 -22.15
N SER A 56 2.25 -27.94 -21.44
CA SER A 56 3.15 -28.34 -20.38
C SER A 56 4.61 -27.92 -20.64
N ASN A 57 5.08 -26.96 -19.86
CA ASN A 57 6.49 -26.92 -19.51
C ASN A 57 6.62 -26.28 -18.13
N SER A 58 6.99 -27.10 -17.13
CA SER A 58 7.14 -26.74 -15.73
C SER A 58 8.34 -25.79 -15.54
N GLN A 59 8.15 -24.53 -15.80
CA GLN A 59 8.96 -23.50 -15.16
C GLN A 59 8.20 -23.03 -13.93
N VAL A 60 8.62 -23.55 -12.78
CA VAL A 60 8.13 -23.10 -11.46
C VAL A 60 8.64 -21.67 -11.26
N GLY A 61 7.94 -20.71 -11.83
CA GLY A 61 8.06 -19.31 -11.45
C GLY A 61 7.58 -19.14 -10.00
N PRO A 62 7.99 -18.11 -9.28
CA PRO A 62 7.50 -17.86 -7.93
C PRO A 62 5.99 -17.76 -7.97
N LYS A 63 5.31 -18.55 -7.14
CA LYS A 63 3.86 -18.49 -7.00
C LYS A 63 3.47 -17.11 -6.46
N SER A 64 2.30 -16.62 -6.83
CA SER A 64 1.81 -15.32 -6.34
C SER A 64 0.44 -15.46 -5.72
N ALA A 65 0.22 -14.69 -4.66
CA ALA A 65 -1.09 -14.50 -4.04
C ALA A 65 -1.36 -13.01 -3.91
N THR A 66 -2.62 -12.60 -3.91
CA THR A 66 -3.01 -11.20 -3.68
C THR A 66 -3.83 -11.11 -2.42
N LEU A 67 -3.45 -10.23 -1.51
CA LEU A 67 -4.18 -9.95 -0.28
C LEU A 67 -4.82 -8.57 -0.40
N TYR A 68 -6.14 -8.53 -0.34
CA TYR A 68 -6.95 -7.32 -0.39
C TYR A 68 -7.37 -6.91 1.01
N PHE A 69 -7.29 -5.62 1.30
CA PHE A 69 -7.79 -5.00 2.51
C PHE A 69 -8.84 -3.95 2.15
N PHE A 70 -10.11 -4.27 2.35
CA PHE A 70 -11.24 -3.35 2.13
C PHE A 70 -11.54 -2.61 3.42
N TYR A 71 -11.46 -1.29 3.40
CA TYR A 71 -11.67 -0.46 4.58
C TYR A 71 -12.38 0.86 4.27
N THR A 72 -12.85 1.54 5.30
CA THR A 72 -13.39 2.89 5.21
C THR A 72 -12.84 3.75 6.33
N THR A 73 -12.67 5.05 6.08
CA THR A 73 -12.12 5.98 7.09
C THR A 73 -13.14 6.43 8.15
N TRP A 74 -14.42 6.18 7.92
CA TRP A 74 -15.47 6.45 8.90
C TRP A 74 -15.75 5.28 9.86
N CYS A 75 -15.25 4.07 9.57
CA CYS A 75 -15.46 2.90 10.42
C CYS A 75 -14.36 2.79 11.50
N PRO A 76 -14.69 2.83 12.80
CA PRO A 76 -13.70 2.71 13.87
C PRO A 76 -12.89 1.42 13.83
N TYR A 77 -13.51 0.31 13.39
CA TYR A 77 -12.82 -0.98 13.25
C TYR A 77 -11.80 -0.96 12.11
N SER A 78 -12.11 -0.28 11.00
CA SER A 78 -11.16 -0.06 9.92
C SER A 78 -9.97 0.78 10.38
N LEU A 79 -10.23 1.88 11.10
CA LEU A 79 -9.18 2.74 11.63
C LEU A 79 -8.24 1.98 12.59
N ALA A 80 -8.78 1.06 13.41
CA ALA A 80 -7.97 0.22 14.26
C ALA A 80 -7.19 -0.87 13.50
N ALA A 81 -7.67 -1.29 12.34
CA ALA A 81 -7.04 -2.33 11.52
C ALA A 81 -5.92 -1.79 10.62
N ILE A 82 -5.99 -0.54 10.16
CA ILE A 82 -5.00 0.09 9.27
C ILE A 82 -3.57 -0.07 9.78
N PRO A 83 -3.21 0.33 11.03
CA PRO A 83 -1.83 0.17 11.51
C PRO A 83 -1.38 -1.29 11.65
N GLU A 84 -2.29 -2.23 11.85
CA GLU A 84 -1.98 -3.65 11.90
C GLU A 84 -1.73 -4.22 10.50
N TRP A 85 -2.49 -3.74 9.51
CA TRP A 85 -2.28 -4.05 8.11
C TRP A 85 -0.93 -3.50 7.60
N GLU A 86 -0.61 -2.25 7.89
CA GLU A 86 0.67 -1.63 7.52
C GLU A 86 1.87 -2.44 8.01
N LYS A 87 1.83 -2.97 9.24
CA LYS A 87 2.90 -3.84 9.77
C LYS A 87 3.04 -5.13 8.96
N ILE A 88 1.94 -5.70 8.47
CA ILE A 88 1.96 -6.90 7.61
C ILE A 88 2.59 -6.57 6.26
N VAL A 89 2.18 -5.46 5.64
CA VAL A 89 2.75 -4.99 4.38
C VAL A 89 4.26 -4.76 4.53
N ASP A 90 4.69 -4.03 5.56
CA ASP A 90 6.10 -3.76 5.82
C ASP A 90 6.93 -5.03 5.99
N LYS A 91 6.36 -6.05 6.64
CA LYS A 91 7.08 -7.31 6.90
C LYS A 91 7.17 -8.21 5.68
N TYR A 92 6.13 -8.25 4.85
CA TYR A 92 5.97 -9.27 3.81
C TYR A 92 5.96 -8.75 2.36
N SER A 93 6.02 -7.44 2.12
CA SER A 93 6.06 -6.88 0.75
C SER A 93 7.27 -7.33 -0.06
N GLU A 94 8.39 -7.55 0.60
CA GLU A 94 9.65 -8.00 -0.04
C GLU A 94 9.99 -9.47 0.27
N ASN A 95 9.17 -10.14 1.08
CA ASN A 95 9.41 -11.49 1.56
C ASN A 95 8.35 -12.46 1.05
N SER A 96 8.77 -13.63 0.59
CA SER A 96 7.86 -14.69 0.24
C SER A 96 7.43 -15.49 1.47
N VAL A 97 6.20 -15.98 1.49
CA VAL A 97 5.65 -16.88 2.50
C VAL A 97 5.36 -18.21 1.85
N ASN A 98 5.99 -19.28 2.33
CA ASN A 98 5.85 -20.65 1.80
C ASN A 98 6.00 -20.75 0.27
N GLY A 99 6.88 -19.89 -0.31
CA GLY A 99 7.15 -19.85 -1.75
C GLY A 99 6.17 -19.00 -2.57
N TYR A 100 5.25 -18.29 -1.92
CA TYR A 100 4.38 -17.31 -2.54
C TYR A 100 4.89 -15.88 -2.32
N ASN A 101 4.96 -15.10 -3.39
CA ASN A 101 5.07 -13.66 -3.30
C ASN A 101 3.68 -13.07 -3.08
N ILE A 102 3.54 -12.17 -2.13
CA ILE A 102 2.24 -11.59 -1.78
C ILE A 102 2.15 -10.18 -2.37
N ASN A 103 1.10 -9.95 -3.16
CA ASN A 103 0.72 -8.62 -3.61
C ASN A 103 -0.33 -8.06 -2.65
N PHE A 104 -0.02 -6.97 -1.96
CA PHE A 104 -0.92 -6.29 -1.03
C PHE A 104 -1.66 -5.18 -1.74
N ILE A 105 -2.99 -5.14 -1.60
CA ILE A 105 -3.85 -4.14 -2.24
C ILE A 105 -4.80 -3.53 -1.21
N ASP A 106 -4.65 -2.23 -1.00
CA ASP A 106 -5.53 -1.42 -0.17
C ASP A 106 -6.70 -0.91 -1.01
N VAL A 107 -7.91 -1.17 -0.55
CA VAL A 107 -9.13 -0.71 -1.20
C VAL A 107 -9.86 0.23 -0.25
N ASP A 108 -9.69 1.53 -0.45
CA ASP A 108 -10.41 2.56 0.30
C ASP A 108 -11.85 2.70 -0.23
N CYS A 109 -12.79 2.14 0.51
CA CYS A 109 -14.21 2.17 0.23
C CYS A 109 -14.92 3.38 0.86
N THR A 110 -14.20 4.40 1.31
CA THR A 110 -14.78 5.60 1.96
C THR A 110 -15.66 6.39 1.01
N LYS A 111 -15.28 6.42 -0.28
CA LYS A 111 -16.05 7.04 -1.36
C LYS A 111 -16.44 5.98 -2.36
N GLU A 112 -17.73 5.88 -2.61
CA GLU A 112 -18.27 4.98 -3.62
C GLU A 112 -17.97 5.53 -5.03
N THR A 113 -17.08 4.85 -5.74
CA THR A 113 -16.85 5.04 -7.17
C THR A 113 -17.29 3.78 -7.91
N VAL A 114 -17.50 3.87 -9.21
CA VAL A 114 -17.90 2.71 -10.02
C VAL A 114 -16.89 1.57 -9.89
N GLU A 115 -15.59 1.88 -9.81
CA GLU A 115 -14.53 0.89 -9.64
C GLU A 115 -14.61 0.22 -8.27
N ILE A 116 -14.84 0.99 -7.20
CA ILE A 116 -15.00 0.47 -5.84
C ILE A 116 -16.25 -0.39 -5.73
N GLU A 117 -17.39 0.06 -6.27
CA GLU A 117 -18.63 -0.73 -6.31
C GLU A 117 -18.44 -2.07 -7.04
N ASN A 118 -17.74 -2.06 -8.18
CA ASN A 118 -17.41 -3.28 -8.90
C ASN A 118 -16.56 -4.24 -8.06
N MET A 119 -15.59 -3.74 -7.31
CA MET A 119 -14.77 -4.56 -6.41
C MET A 119 -15.58 -5.10 -5.23
N ILE A 120 -16.41 -4.27 -4.60
CA ILE A 120 -17.32 -4.67 -3.52
C ILE A 120 -18.22 -5.82 -3.98
N ASN A 121 -18.85 -5.68 -5.15
CA ASN A 121 -19.71 -6.69 -5.73
C ASN A 121 -18.92 -7.95 -6.13
N LYS A 122 -17.78 -7.80 -6.79
CA LYS A 122 -16.94 -8.92 -7.25
C LYS A 122 -16.48 -9.81 -6.10
N TYR A 123 -16.10 -9.19 -4.97
CA TYR A 123 -15.56 -9.91 -3.81
C TYR A 123 -16.60 -10.11 -2.71
N ASN A 124 -17.86 -9.76 -2.94
CA ASN A 124 -18.96 -9.85 -1.96
C ASN A 124 -18.58 -9.26 -0.62
N ILE A 125 -18.30 -7.95 -0.59
CA ILE A 125 -17.89 -7.24 0.63
C ILE A 125 -19.16 -6.75 1.35
N GLU A 126 -19.45 -7.31 2.52
CA GLU A 126 -20.66 -7.02 3.30
C GLU A 126 -20.39 -6.04 4.47
N GLY A 127 -19.13 -5.77 4.79
CA GLY A 127 -18.76 -4.89 5.91
C GLY A 127 -17.28 -4.52 5.93
N TYR A 128 -16.91 -3.68 6.89
CA TYR A 128 -15.55 -3.14 7.00
C TYR A 128 -15.00 -3.24 8.43
N PRO A 129 -13.68 -3.56 8.60
CA PRO A 129 -12.77 -3.97 7.54
C PRO A 129 -13.01 -5.42 7.09
N THR A 130 -12.72 -5.72 5.82
CA THR A 130 -12.70 -7.08 5.29
C THR A 130 -11.37 -7.35 4.62
N ILE A 131 -10.78 -8.52 4.87
CA ILE A 131 -9.55 -8.99 4.22
C ILE A 131 -9.86 -10.25 3.42
N LYS A 132 -9.44 -10.27 2.15
CA LYS A 132 -9.60 -11.45 1.28
C LYS A 132 -8.31 -11.77 0.53
N MET A 133 -7.97 -13.03 0.46
CA MET A 133 -6.84 -13.52 -0.31
C MET A 133 -7.30 -14.17 -1.60
N ILE A 134 -6.62 -13.85 -2.69
CA ILE A 134 -6.74 -14.55 -3.96
C ILE A 134 -5.48 -15.39 -4.15
N LYS A 135 -5.66 -16.70 -4.20
CA LYS A 135 -4.58 -17.67 -4.40
C LYS A 135 -5.08 -18.79 -5.31
N ASP A 136 -4.32 -19.10 -6.35
CA ASP A 136 -4.63 -20.19 -7.28
C ASP A 136 -6.10 -20.10 -7.80
N ASP A 137 -6.55 -18.89 -8.18
CA ASP A 137 -7.92 -18.53 -8.62
C ASP A 137 -9.03 -18.75 -7.57
N GLN A 138 -8.66 -18.98 -6.33
CA GLN A 138 -9.59 -19.11 -5.22
C GLN A 138 -9.63 -17.85 -4.36
N VAL A 139 -10.82 -17.43 -3.96
CA VAL A 139 -11.04 -16.35 -2.99
C VAL A 139 -11.17 -16.96 -1.60
N ILE A 140 -10.27 -16.61 -0.71
CA ILE A 140 -10.23 -17.07 0.67
C ILE A 140 -10.48 -15.89 1.59
N GLU A 141 -11.49 -15.99 2.42
CA GLU A 141 -11.84 -14.95 3.38
C GLU A 141 -11.07 -15.09 4.68
N PHE A 142 -10.62 -13.96 5.22
CA PHE A 142 -10.03 -13.89 6.54
C PHE A 142 -11.14 -13.64 7.57
N ASP A 143 -11.46 -14.66 8.36
CA ASP A 143 -12.53 -14.61 9.36
C ASP A 143 -11.94 -14.49 10.79
N ALA A 144 -11.29 -13.36 11.08
CA ALA A 144 -10.79 -13.03 12.40
C ALA A 144 -10.67 -11.50 12.57
N LYS A 145 -10.36 -11.05 13.80
CA LYS A 145 -10.03 -9.64 14.00
C LYS A 145 -8.76 -9.28 13.24
N ALA A 146 -8.80 -8.16 12.50
CA ALA A 146 -7.68 -7.64 11.72
C ALA A 146 -6.58 -7.09 12.65
N LYS A 147 -5.83 -8.00 13.26
CA LYS A 147 -4.62 -7.76 14.05
C LYS A 147 -3.45 -8.43 13.38
N PHE A 148 -2.27 -7.87 13.55
CA PHE A 148 -1.03 -8.38 12.98
C PHE A 148 -0.87 -9.90 13.16
N GLU A 149 -0.98 -10.40 14.39
CA GLU A 149 -0.77 -11.82 14.71
C GLU A 149 -1.77 -12.74 14.01
N ASN A 150 -3.03 -12.29 13.87
CA ASN A 150 -4.06 -13.07 13.20
C ASN A 150 -3.87 -13.10 11.70
N ILE A 151 -3.53 -11.95 11.08
CA ILE A 151 -3.25 -11.86 9.65
C ILE A 151 -1.99 -12.66 9.32
N GLU A 152 -0.94 -12.55 10.12
CA GLU A 152 0.27 -13.33 9.97
C GLU A 152 0.00 -14.84 10.02
N LYS A 153 -0.76 -15.29 11.03
CA LYS A 153 -1.16 -16.70 11.14
C LYS A 153 -1.96 -17.16 9.92
N PHE A 154 -2.86 -16.33 9.43
CA PHE A 154 -3.63 -16.61 8.22
C PHE A 154 -2.71 -16.79 7.01
N LEU A 155 -1.77 -15.86 6.78
CA LEU A 155 -0.80 -15.96 5.69
C LEU A 155 -0.02 -17.26 5.73
N VAL A 156 0.54 -17.62 6.89
CA VAL A 156 1.35 -18.85 7.06
C VAL A 156 0.52 -20.12 6.92
N THR A 157 -0.78 -20.05 7.27
CA THR A 157 -1.67 -21.22 7.20
C THR A 157 -2.21 -21.48 5.80
N VAL A 158 -2.47 -20.40 5.05
CA VAL A 158 -3.17 -20.49 3.76
C VAL A 158 -2.18 -20.62 2.60
N LEU A 159 -1.01 -20.02 2.70
CA LEU A 159 0.03 -20.08 1.67
C LEU A 159 0.94 -21.28 1.85
#